data_afa7efd7bbf4c49143cc01f87d08f9a8
#
_entry.id   afa7efd7bbf4c49143cc01f87d08f9a8
#
_cell.length_a   1.000
_cell.length_b   1.000
_cell.length_c   1.000
_cell.angle_alpha   90.00
_cell.angle_beta   90.00
_cell.angle_gamma   90.00
#
_symmetry.space_group_name_H-M   'P 1'
#
loop_
_entity.id
_entity.type
_entity.pdbx_description
1 polymer ?
#
loop_
_entity_poly.entity_id
_entity_poly.type
_entity_poly.pdbx_seq_one_letter_code
_entity_poly.pdbx_strand_id
1 'polypeptide(L)'
;MAELTQNEKRLLATLEKEKKTDAPHLAGLLESTPEAVVQWAHLLGDKGLVTVERMVAKEFVCTEEGKTYAKDGLPETQLLRFILPGTQLNDLRKHETFKIGFGQLRKAGLVKVEGTSVTKTPGASTDADEAALKNPAAADPRTKELIKRGILQECETIRYAIAITPEGLKVAGKGLDLRGETGTLTREQILSGAWKTKNLRRYDVSKLPKKAYPGKIHPYQRIIGEMREILLEMGFEELYGDIVQQCFWNFDALFQPQDHPAREMQDTFYLRETLPLPEGYEKVKAMHISGGETSSTGWGGVWKEEKAEQCVLRTHTTSLSIQHLAQNTNPPVKAFAVGRVYRRESIDTTHLAEFEQLEGIVMDEGVTFGNLLGILREFYNRMGFESVRFKPSYYPYTEPSLDAEVFIEGIGWIEMGGAGVFREEVTAPIGINYPVLAWGLGVSRIAMLRLGLKDLRLLHKSDVAFLRETPSLRHTKGGI
;
A
#
# COMPACT_ATOMS: atom_id res chain seq x y z
N MET A 1 -21.14 21.90 36.95
CA MET A 1 -19.93 21.16 37.37
C MET A 1 -19.39 20.39 36.14
N ALA A 2 -18.11 20.49 35.87
CA ALA A 2 -17.52 19.71 34.77
C ALA A 2 -17.74 18.20 35.01
N GLU A 3 -18.20 17.49 34.00
CA GLU A 3 -18.47 16.05 34.10
C GLU A 3 -17.12 15.32 34.18
N LEU A 4 -16.91 14.53 35.26
CA LEU A 4 -15.68 13.79 35.49
C LEU A 4 -15.86 12.33 35.01
N THR A 5 -14.89 11.83 34.25
CA THR A 5 -14.81 10.42 33.88
C THR A 5 -14.47 9.57 35.10
N GLN A 6 -14.70 8.25 35.01
CA GLN A 6 -14.40 7.32 36.10
C GLN A 6 -12.93 7.39 36.55
N ASN A 7 -11.99 7.47 35.60
CA ASN A 7 -10.56 7.53 35.89
C ASN A 7 -10.18 8.86 36.54
N GLU A 8 -10.77 9.98 36.10
CA GLU A 8 -10.58 11.28 36.72
C GLU A 8 -11.10 11.29 38.16
N LYS A 9 -12.26 10.67 38.43
CA LYS A 9 -12.80 10.54 39.79
C LYS A 9 -11.89 9.69 40.67
N ARG A 10 -11.36 8.56 40.17
CA ARG A 10 -10.42 7.70 40.91
C ARG A 10 -9.14 8.46 41.24
N LEU A 11 -8.56 9.19 40.27
CA LEU A 11 -7.35 9.98 40.44
C LEU A 11 -7.60 11.11 41.48
N LEU A 12 -8.71 11.82 41.38
CA LEU A 12 -9.04 12.91 42.31
C LEU A 12 -9.27 12.39 43.73
N ALA A 13 -9.94 11.25 43.91
CA ALA A 13 -10.14 10.60 45.21
C ALA A 13 -8.81 10.10 45.83
N THR A 14 -7.87 9.64 45.02
CA THR A 14 -6.54 9.26 45.49
C THR A 14 -5.72 10.50 45.90
N LEU A 15 -5.77 11.58 45.12
CA LEU A 15 -5.09 12.86 45.43
C LEU A 15 -5.70 13.59 46.63
N GLU A 16 -6.95 13.33 46.99
CA GLU A 16 -7.54 13.83 48.23
C GLU A 16 -6.74 13.35 49.45
N LYS A 17 -6.24 12.10 49.44
CA LYS A 17 -5.42 11.49 50.49
C LYS A 17 -3.96 11.90 50.42
N GLU A 18 -3.36 11.80 49.24
CA GLU A 18 -1.93 12.03 49.02
C GLU A 18 -1.54 13.50 48.90
N LYS A 19 -2.49 14.39 48.59
CA LYS A 19 -2.34 15.85 48.37
C LYS A 19 -1.41 16.23 47.22
N LYS A 20 -0.14 15.81 47.23
CA LYS A 20 0.86 16.01 46.15
C LYS A 20 1.78 14.80 46.09
N THR A 21 1.93 14.26 44.86
CA THR A 21 2.83 13.10 44.62
C THR A 21 3.21 13.01 43.13
N ASP A 22 4.04 12.07 42.75
CA ASP A 22 4.46 11.89 41.36
C ASP A 22 3.58 10.89 40.60
N ALA A 23 3.66 10.94 39.27
CA ALA A 23 2.86 10.09 38.38
C ALA A 23 3.15 8.58 38.55
N PRO A 24 4.40 8.11 38.72
CA PRO A 24 4.68 6.70 38.99
C PRO A 24 4.03 6.15 40.26
N HIS A 25 4.07 6.92 41.34
CA HIS A 25 3.43 6.51 42.61
C HIS A 25 1.91 6.39 42.45
N LEU A 26 1.28 7.39 41.83
CA LEU A 26 -0.16 7.34 41.54
C LEU A 26 -0.53 6.17 40.62
N ALA A 27 0.32 5.86 39.65
CA ALA A 27 0.11 4.74 38.75
C ALA A 27 0.07 3.40 39.51
N GLY A 28 0.96 3.22 40.49
CA GLY A 28 0.94 2.04 41.38
C GLY A 28 -0.34 1.95 42.20
N LEU A 29 -0.80 3.08 42.78
CA LEU A 29 -2.05 3.11 43.59
C LEU A 29 -3.31 2.89 42.76
N LEU A 30 -3.31 3.28 41.49
CA LEU A 30 -4.46 3.20 40.60
C LEU A 30 -4.45 1.96 39.69
N GLU A 31 -3.43 1.12 39.79
CA GLU A 31 -3.20 -0.04 38.91
C GLU A 31 -3.23 0.35 37.43
N SER A 32 -2.45 1.39 37.08
CA SER A 32 -2.42 1.97 35.76
C SER A 32 -0.98 2.29 35.31
N THR A 33 -0.80 2.88 34.13
CA THR A 33 0.50 3.32 33.65
C THR A 33 0.74 4.81 34.01
N PRO A 34 2.00 5.23 34.22
CA PRO A 34 2.33 6.63 34.50
C PRO A 34 1.81 7.60 33.43
N GLU A 35 1.86 7.20 32.16
CA GLU A 35 1.40 8.01 31.02
C GLU A 35 -0.13 8.23 31.08
N ALA A 36 -0.91 7.21 31.44
CA ALA A 36 -2.34 7.34 31.59
C ALA A 36 -2.71 8.26 32.76
N VAL A 37 -1.98 8.17 33.87
CA VAL A 37 -2.18 9.05 35.02
C VAL A 37 -1.87 10.51 34.67
N VAL A 38 -0.79 10.77 33.92
CA VAL A 38 -0.45 12.11 33.44
C VAL A 38 -1.56 12.65 32.53
N GLN A 39 -2.09 11.82 31.64
CA GLN A 39 -3.20 12.24 30.79
C GLN A 39 -4.46 12.63 31.58
N TRP A 40 -4.83 11.81 32.57
CA TRP A 40 -5.98 12.14 33.45
C TRP A 40 -5.71 13.38 34.29
N ALA A 41 -4.48 13.59 34.76
CA ALA A 41 -4.08 14.76 35.50
C ALA A 41 -4.18 16.05 34.66
N HIS A 42 -3.77 16.01 33.40
CA HIS A 42 -3.95 17.14 32.48
C HIS A 42 -5.44 17.48 32.27
N LEU A 43 -6.28 16.47 32.04
CA LEU A 43 -7.74 16.67 31.91
C LEU A 43 -8.37 17.28 33.17
N LEU A 44 -7.89 16.90 34.37
CA LEU A 44 -8.30 17.50 35.61
C LEU A 44 -7.70 18.92 35.79
N GLY A 45 -6.49 19.15 35.27
CA GLY A 45 -5.83 20.46 35.25
C GLY A 45 -6.59 21.45 34.39
N ASP A 46 -7.06 21.06 33.20
CA ASP A 46 -7.92 21.88 32.34
C ASP A 46 -9.24 22.28 33.03
N LYS A 47 -9.70 21.44 33.98
CA LYS A 47 -10.87 21.72 34.83
C LYS A 47 -10.55 22.46 36.11
N GLY A 48 -9.28 22.83 36.34
CA GLY A 48 -8.80 23.55 37.49
C GLY A 48 -8.78 22.75 38.82
N LEU A 49 -8.90 21.42 38.77
CA LEU A 49 -9.01 20.56 39.93
C LEU A 49 -7.67 20.02 40.44
N VAL A 50 -6.66 20.00 39.60
CA VAL A 50 -5.27 19.63 39.95
C VAL A 50 -4.29 20.56 39.26
N THR A 51 -3.05 20.59 39.76
CA THR A 51 -1.89 21.21 39.09
C THR A 51 -0.93 20.11 38.68
N VAL A 52 -0.35 20.24 37.49
CA VAL A 52 0.65 19.34 36.95
C VAL A 52 1.93 20.13 36.69
N GLU A 53 2.97 19.80 37.44
CA GLU A 53 4.30 20.40 37.28
C GLU A 53 5.23 19.44 36.58
N ARG A 54 5.78 19.88 35.45
CA ARG A 54 6.80 19.10 34.73
C ARG A 54 8.17 19.41 35.34
N MET A 55 8.85 18.34 35.79
CA MET A 55 10.21 18.41 36.27
C MET A 55 11.12 17.57 35.39
N VAL A 56 12.27 18.11 35.03
CA VAL A 56 13.32 17.38 34.34
C VAL A 56 14.30 16.91 35.37
N ALA A 57 14.40 15.58 35.56
CA ALA A 57 15.39 14.96 36.45
C ALA A 57 16.48 14.36 35.61
N LYS A 58 17.74 14.54 36.04
CA LYS A 58 18.89 13.89 35.44
C LYS A 58 19.09 12.55 36.11
N GLU A 59 19.03 11.50 35.37
CA GLU A 59 19.29 10.13 35.81
C GLU A 59 20.54 9.58 35.12
N PHE A 60 21.28 8.74 35.83
CA PHE A 60 22.48 8.12 35.31
C PHE A 60 22.21 6.64 35.10
N VAL A 61 22.40 6.17 33.89
CA VAL A 61 22.12 4.77 33.49
C VAL A 61 23.41 4.12 33.05
N CYS A 62 23.66 2.90 33.51
CA CYS A 62 24.79 2.10 33.04
C CYS A 62 24.63 1.80 31.56
N THR A 63 25.70 2.01 30.78
CA THR A 63 25.81 1.50 29.41
C THR A 63 25.94 -0.03 29.44
N GLU A 64 25.92 -0.71 28.31
CA GLU A 64 26.09 -2.18 28.26
C GLU A 64 27.43 -2.59 28.90
N GLU A 65 28.51 -1.84 28.65
CA GLU A 65 29.80 -2.03 29.28
C GLU A 65 29.74 -1.74 30.79
N GLY A 66 29.02 -0.69 31.17
CA GLY A 66 28.79 -0.34 32.57
C GLY A 66 28.04 -1.41 33.34
N LYS A 67 27.05 -2.07 32.73
CA LYS A 67 26.32 -3.21 33.34
C LYS A 67 27.25 -4.39 33.62
N THR A 68 28.17 -4.70 32.71
CA THR A 68 29.16 -5.74 32.87
C THR A 68 30.08 -5.39 34.04
N TYR A 69 30.60 -4.16 34.11
CA TYR A 69 31.46 -3.71 35.21
C TYR A 69 30.75 -3.58 36.56
N ALA A 70 29.45 -3.29 36.55
CA ALA A 70 28.66 -3.30 37.80
C ALA A 70 28.53 -4.69 38.40
N LYS A 71 28.58 -5.76 37.57
CA LYS A 71 28.51 -7.16 37.98
C LYS A 71 29.90 -7.74 38.34
N ASP A 72 30.87 -7.51 37.47
CA ASP A 72 32.18 -8.18 37.54
C ASP A 72 33.26 -7.34 38.25
N GLY A 73 32.95 -6.07 38.50
CA GLY A 73 33.87 -5.04 39.01
C GLY A 73 34.54 -4.25 37.91
N LEU A 74 34.95 -3.01 38.20
CA LEU A 74 35.69 -2.16 37.27
C LEU A 74 37.01 -2.83 36.84
N PRO A 75 37.52 -2.58 35.61
CA PRO A 75 38.79 -3.15 35.14
C PRO A 75 39.94 -2.92 36.09
N GLU A 76 40.03 -1.74 36.70
CA GLU A 76 41.02 -1.41 37.73
C GLU A 76 40.81 -2.21 39.02
N THR A 77 39.57 -2.47 39.43
CA THR A 77 39.27 -3.31 40.60
C THR A 77 39.67 -4.74 40.35
N GLN A 78 39.30 -5.29 39.20
CA GLN A 78 39.69 -6.66 38.83
C GLN A 78 41.20 -6.82 38.83
N LEU A 79 41.93 -5.89 38.21
CA LEU A 79 43.35 -5.93 38.10
C LEU A 79 44.05 -5.75 39.49
N LEU A 80 43.52 -4.85 40.34
CA LEU A 80 44.03 -4.62 41.67
C LEU A 80 43.98 -5.89 42.55
N ARG A 81 42.95 -6.74 42.37
CA ARG A 81 42.85 -8.03 43.08
C ARG A 81 44.00 -8.97 42.75
N PHE A 82 44.57 -8.95 41.55
CA PHE A 82 45.66 -9.81 41.10
C PHE A 82 47.05 -9.30 41.51
N ILE A 83 47.20 -8.05 41.95
CA ILE A 83 48.49 -7.53 42.37
C ILE A 83 48.77 -7.99 43.78
N LEU A 84 49.80 -8.87 43.95
CA LEU A 84 50.31 -9.35 45.18
C LEU A 84 51.79 -8.87 45.37
N PRO A 85 52.38 -8.90 46.59
CA PRO A 85 53.76 -8.54 46.74
C PRO A 85 54.70 -9.43 45.85
N GLY A 86 55.47 -8.75 44.97
CA GLY A 86 56.37 -9.44 44.03
C GLY A 86 55.78 -9.70 42.63
N THR A 87 54.55 -9.26 42.35
CA THR A 87 53.94 -9.43 41.03
C THR A 87 54.71 -8.72 39.92
N GLN A 88 55.05 -9.46 38.84
CA GLN A 88 55.77 -8.91 37.70
C GLN A 88 54.81 -8.23 36.68
N LEU A 89 55.27 -7.15 36.14
CA LEU A 89 54.50 -6.40 35.14
C LEU A 89 54.11 -7.26 33.91
N ASN A 90 54.97 -8.18 33.49
CA ASN A 90 54.78 -9.11 32.40
C ASN A 90 53.61 -10.09 32.65
N ASP A 91 53.35 -10.46 33.89
CA ASP A 91 52.26 -11.35 34.27
C ASP A 91 50.93 -10.60 34.28
N LEU A 92 50.95 -9.35 34.74
CA LEU A 92 49.76 -8.48 34.66
C LEU A 92 49.35 -8.18 33.21
N ARG A 93 50.30 -8.09 32.27
CA ARG A 93 50.03 -7.86 30.84
C ARG A 93 49.21 -8.97 30.20
N LYS A 94 49.20 -10.17 30.76
CA LYS A 94 48.41 -11.31 30.27
C LYS A 94 46.94 -11.21 30.66
N HIS A 95 46.58 -10.34 31.60
CA HIS A 95 45.21 -10.16 32.06
C HIS A 95 44.41 -9.35 31.07
N GLU A 96 43.17 -9.76 30.74
CA GLU A 96 42.30 -9.12 29.74
C GLU A 96 42.06 -7.64 30.03
N THR A 97 41.91 -7.29 31.31
CA THR A 97 41.61 -5.91 31.72
C THR A 97 42.88 -5.05 31.85
N PHE A 98 44.10 -5.58 31.54
CA PHE A 98 45.34 -4.87 31.74
C PHE A 98 45.42 -3.52 31.04
N LYS A 99 45.06 -3.46 29.77
CA LYS A 99 45.19 -2.25 28.96
C LYS A 99 44.40 -1.05 29.54
N ILE A 100 43.24 -1.31 30.09
CA ILE A 100 42.35 -0.27 30.67
C ILE A 100 42.63 -0.08 32.16
N GLY A 101 42.60 -1.18 32.93
CA GLY A 101 42.72 -1.17 34.38
C GLY A 101 44.07 -0.68 34.88
N PHE A 102 45.19 -1.08 34.26
CA PHE A 102 46.51 -0.64 34.71
C PHE A 102 46.75 0.87 34.51
N GLY A 103 46.24 1.43 33.40
CA GLY A 103 46.31 2.85 33.17
C GLY A 103 45.56 3.67 34.26
N GLN A 104 44.38 3.19 34.64
CA GLN A 104 43.56 3.83 35.69
C GLN A 104 44.21 3.70 37.07
N LEU A 105 44.72 2.52 37.44
CA LEU A 105 45.43 2.30 38.70
C LEU A 105 46.64 3.22 38.83
N ARG A 106 47.41 3.42 37.76
CA ARG A 106 48.56 4.32 37.73
C ARG A 106 48.15 5.77 37.82
N LYS A 107 47.11 6.19 37.10
CA LYS A 107 46.58 7.53 37.15
C LYS A 107 46.04 7.90 38.52
N ALA A 108 45.40 6.96 39.20
CA ALA A 108 44.88 7.11 40.56
C ALA A 108 45.98 6.95 41.66
N GLY A 109 47.23 6.64 41.32
CA GLY A 109 48.32 6.45 42.28
C GLY A 109 48.17 5.20 43.16
N LEU A 110 47.32 4.26 42.77
CA LEU A 110 47.01 3.05 43.54
C LEU A 110 48.08 1.94 43.40
N VAL A 111 49.01 2.10 42.45
CA VAL A 111 50.10 1.18 42.21
C VAL A 111 51.42 1.91 41.96
N LYS A 112 52.52 1.34 42.45
CA LYS A 112 53.89 1.77 42.16
C LYS A 112 54.59 0.72 41.33
N VAL A 113 55.40 1.18 40.36
CA VAL A 113 56.24 0.29 39.52
C VAL A 113 57.70 0.54 39.83
N GLU A 114 58.36 -0.45 40.30
CA GLU A 114 59.81 -0.43 40.60
C GLU A 114 60.51 -1.49 39.74
N GLY A 115 61.16 -1.02 38.67
CA GLY A 115 61.77 -1.93 37.69
C GLY A 115 60.69 -2.74 36.94
N THR A 116 60.72 -4.06 37.08
CA THR A 116 59.72 -5.00 36.51
C THR A 116 58.66 -5.41 37.52
N SER A 117 58.70 -4.99 38.77
CA SER A 117 57.78 -5.35 39.85
C SER A 117 56.68 -4.24 40.01
N VAL A 118 55.41 -4.66 40.26
CA VAL A 118 54.30 -3.80 40.56
C VAL A 118 53.81 -4.08 41.98
N THR A 119 53.69 -3.03 42.78
CA THR A 119 53.21 -3.10 44.18
C THR A 119 52.01 -2.20 44.40
N LYS A 120 51.10 -2.62 45.30
CA LYS A 120 49.98 -1.75 45.72
C LYS A 120 50.52 -0.64 46.62
N THR A 121 49.98 0.55 46.45
CA THR A 121 50.18 1.65 47.42
C THR A 121 49.42 1.30 48.71
N PRO A 122 50.00 1.61 49.92
CA PRO A 122 49.27 1.39 51.16
C PRO A 122 47.93 2.04 51.19
N GLY A 123 46.83 1.29 51.47
CA GLY A 123 45.46 1.79 51.46
C GLY A 123 44.80 1.88 50.06
N ALA A 124 45.41 1.30 49.02
CA ALA A 124 44.84 1.27 47.67
C ALA A 124 43.50 0.52 47.65
N SER A 125 42.44 1.22 47.35
CA SER A 125 41.09 0.69 47.18
C SER A 125 40.36 1.39 46.01
N THR A 126 39.50 0.66 45.33
CA THR A 126 38.61 1.15 44.29
C THR A 126 37.13 1.10 44.71
N ASP A 127 36.85 0.84 45.99
CA ASP A 127 35.49 0.65 46.53
C ASP A 127 34.62 1.89 46.33
N ALA A 128 35.22 3.09 46.39
CA ALA A 128 34.51 4.33 46.19
C ALA A 128 34.06 4.52 44.70
N ASP A 129 34.84 4.03 43.75
CA ASP A 129 34.49 4.11 42.31
C ASP A 129 33.40 3.06 41.97
N GLU A 130 33.47 1.88 42.61
CA GLU A 130 32.41 0.88 42.50
C GLU A 130 31.10 1.34 43.15
N ALA A 131 31.18 2.05 44.28
CA ALA A 131 30.00 2.63 44.92
C ALA A 131 29.38 3.70 44.05
N ALA A 132 30.18 4.55 43.39
CA ALA A 132 29.70 5.56 42.43
C ALA A 132 29.11 4.93 41.19
N LEU A 133 29.58 3.76 40.74
CA LEU A 133 28.95 3.03 39.64
C LEU A 133 27.59 2.44 39.99
N LYS A 134 27.42 1.93 41.21
CA LYS A 134 26.16 1.33 41.70
C LYS A 134 25.11 2.38 42.07
N ASN A 135 25.55 3.50 42.65
CA ASN A 135 24.68 4.59 43.07
C ASN A 135 25.22 5.93 42.56
N PRO A 136 25.11 6.22 41.28
CA PRO A 136 25.68 7.43 40.70
C PRO A 136 24.94 8.69 41.18
N ALA A 137 25.70 9.69 41.63
CA ALA A 137 25.17 10.99 42.07
C ALA A 137 25.75 12.13 41.24
N ALA A 138 24.97 13.08 40.85
CA ALA A 138 25.37 14.21 39.99
C ALA A 138 26.51 15.07 40.62
N ALA A 139 26.53 15.13 41.93
CA ALA A 139 27.55 15.90 42.69
C ALA A 139 28.89 15.17 42.86
N ASP A 140 28.91 13.85 42.64
CA ASP A 140 30.11 13.04 42.79
C ASP A 140 31.08 13.20 41.60
N PRO A 141 32.32 13.65 41.80
CA PRO A 141 33.30 13.75 40.74
C PRO A 141 33.59 12.40 40.04
N ARG A 142 33.44 11.28 40.76
CA ARG A 142 33.60 9.93 40.20
C ARG A 142 32.53 9.58 39.18
N THR A 143 31.28 9.96 39.44
CA THR A 143 30.18 9.82 38.46
C THR A 143 30.52 10.52 37.15
N LYS A 144 31.06 11.73 37.22
CA LYS A 144 31.51 12.49 36.03
C LYS A 144 32.64 11.80 35.27
N GLU A 145 33.61 11.18 36.02
CA GLU A 145 34.67 10.43 35.37
C GLU A 145 34.15 9.14 34.70
N LEU A 146 33.19 8.43 35.32
CA LEU A 146 32.54 7.26 34.73
C LEU A 146 31.74 7.60 33.47
N ILE A 147 31.12 8.80 33.43
CA ILE A 147 30.46 9.30 32.22
C ILE A 147 31.46 9.58 31.10
N LYS A 148 32.61 10.23 31.41
CA LYS A 148 33.69 10.47 30.44
C LYS A 148 34.27 9.19 29.87
N ARG A 149 34.28 8.12 30.66
CA ARG A 149 34.74 6.79 30.26
C ARG A 149 33.70 6.00 29.47
N GLY A 150 32.48 6.51 29.30
CA GLY A 150 31.38 5.82 28.60
C GLY A 150 30.76 4.66 29.40
N ILE A 151 31.04 4.55 30.70
CA ILE A 151 30.52 3.52 31.60
C ILE A 151 29.10 3.90 32.08
N LEU A 152 28.87 5.18 32.33
CA LEU A 152 27.59 5.75 32.66
C LEU A 152 27.15 6.73 31.56
N GLN A 153 25.85 6.82 31.33
CA GLN A 153 25.24 7.80 30.44
C GLN A 153 24.26 8.66 31.24
N GLU A 154 24.33 9.97 31.07
CA GLU A 154 23.37 10.89 31.63
C GLU A 154 22.12 10.91 30.73
N CYS A 155 20.96 10.62 31.31
CA CYS A 155 19.67 10.65 30.65
C CYS A 155 18.77 11.69 31.34
N GLU A 156 18.07 12.49 30.57
CA GLU A 156 17.03 13.37 31.10
C GLU A 156 15.71 12.59 31.15
N THR A 157 15.18 12.42 32.34
CA THR A 157 13.87 11.80 32.56
C THR A 157 12.86 12.88 32.96
N ILE A 158 11.75 12.92 32.25
CA ILE A 158 10.67 13.84 32.56
C ILE A 158 9.81 13.19 33.65
N ARG A 159 9.70 13.86 34.79
CA ARG A 159 8.79 13.50 35.86
C ARG A 159 7.68 14.53 35.99
N TYR A 160 6.49 14.09 36.39
CA TYR A 160 5.35 14.96 36.60
C TYR A 160 4.94 14.89 38.08
N ALA A 161 5.00 16.04 38.79
CA ALA A 161 4.42 16.19 40.08
C ALA A 161 2.98 16.69 39.95
N ILE A 162 2.07 15.97 40.58
CA ILE A 162 0.63 16.20 40.49
C ILE A 162 0.13 16.58 41.89
N ALA A 163 -0.56 17.71 42.01
CA ALA A 163 -1.11 18.19 43.29
C ALA A 163 -2.58 18.56 43.13
N ILE A 164 -3.39 18.24 44.12
CA ILE A 164 -4.80 18.62 44.16
C ILE A 164 -4.93 20.12 44.53
N THR A 165 -5.83 20.84 43.85
CA THR A 165 -6.13 22.24 44.15
C THR A 165 -7.16 22.36 45.28
N PRO A 166 -7.33 23.55 45.93
CA PRO A 166 -8.42 23.76 46.88
C PRO A 166 -9.81 23.50 46.30
N GLU A 167 -9.99 23.77 45.01
CA GLU A 167 -11.24 23.47 44.29
C GLU A 167 -11.41 21.98 44.08
N GLY A 168 -10.32 21.25 43.72
CA GLY A 168 -10.30 19.79 43.64
C GLY A 168 -10.69 19.14 44.98
N LEU A 169 -10.18 19.63 46.10
CA LEU A 169 -10.54 19.16 47.43
C LEU A 169 -12.03 19.34 47.74
N LYS A 170 -12.62 20.46 47.37
CA LYS A 170 -14.07 20.71 47.54
C LYS A 170 -14.90 19.74 46.70
N VAL A 171 -14.45 19.40 45.51
CA VAL A 171 -15.14 18.45 44.63
C VAL A 171 -15.01 17.01 45.16
N ALA A 172 -13.83 16.59 45.60
CA ALA A 172 -13.58 15.29 46.20
C ALA A 172 -14.37 15.08 47.48
N GLY A 173 -14.39 16.07 48.38
CA GLY A 173 -15.09 16.02 49.68
C GLY A 173 -16.62 15.97 49.58
N LYS A 174 -17.23 16.24 48.42
CA LYS A 174 -18.67 16.09 48.19
C LYS A 174 -19.09 14.59 47.94
N GLY A 175 -18.13 13.68 47.90
CA GLY A 175 -18.33 12.27 47.59
C GLY A 175 -18.38 12.01 46.10
N LEU A 176 -17.40 11.30 45.62
CA LEU A 176 -17.32 10.90 44.21
C LEU A 176 -17.95 9.52 44.00
N ASP A 177 -18.85 9.41 43.03
CA ASP A 177 -19.38 8.11 42.65
C ASP A 177 -18.32 7.32 41.87
N LEU A 178 -17.71 6.34 42.53
CA LEU A 178 -16.65 5.48 42.03
C LEU A 178 -17.17 4.15 41.47
N ARG A 179 -18.50 3.96 41.33
CA ARG A 179 -19.06 2.75 40.73
C ARG A 179 -18.55 2.60 39.29
N GLY A 180 -18.22 1.37 38.91
CA GLY A 180 -17.72 1.08 37.56
C GLY A 180 -18.68 1.56 36.46
N GLU A 181 -18.14 2.16 35.42
CA GLU A 181 -18.90 2.57 34.24
C GLU A 181 -18.93 1.44 33.18
N THR A 182 -20.07 1.29 32.51
CA THR A 182 -20.18 0.43 31.34
C THR A 182 -20.75 1.23 30.16
N GLY A 183 -20.13 1.11 28.98
CA GLY A 183 -20.62 1.77 27.76
C GLY A 183 -21.65 0.89 27.03
N THR A 184 -21.51 -0.42 27.13
CA THR A 184 -22.40 -1.40 26.48
C THR A 184 -22.75 -2.49 27.46
N LEU A 185 -24.03 -2.83 27.57
CA LEU A 185 -24.49 -3.93 28.41
C LEU A 185 -24.30 -5.26 27.66
N THR A 186 -23.66 -6.22 28.32
CA THR A 186 -23.60 -7.60 27.83
C THR A 186 -24.85 -8.36 28.25
N ARG A 187 -25.16 -9.45 27.54
CA ARG A 187 -26.28 -10.35 27.88
C ARG A 187 -26.17 -10.86 29.33
N GLU A 188 -24.98 -11.22 29.77
CA GLU A 188 -24.70 -11.71 31.11
C GLU A 188 -24.96 -10.66 32.19
N GLN A 189 -24.56 -9.40 31.93
CA GLN A 189 -24.82 -8.27 32.83
C GLN A 189 -26.30 -7.97 32.94
N ILE A 190 -27.07 -8.16 31.88
CA ILE A 190 -28.54 -7.97 31.90
C ILE A 190 -29.20 -9.10 32.70
N LEU A 191 -28.86 -10.35 32.41
CA LEU A 191 -29.44 -11.53 33.06
C LEU A 191 -29.11 -11.61 34.55
N SER A 192 -27.88 -11.30 34.94
CA SER A 192 -27.43 -11.30 36.35
C SER A 192 -27.90 -10.08 37.16
N GLY A 193 -28.42 -9.06 36.51
CA GLY A 193 -28.75 -7.79 37.15
C GLY A 193 -27.52 -6.95 37.56
N ALA A 194 -26.30 -7.35 37.18
CA ALA A 194 -25.05 -6.65 37.55
C ALA A 194 -24.97 -5.21 37.03
N TRP A 195 -25.74 -4.87 36.02
CA TRP A 195 -25.83 -3.49 35.50
C TRP A 195 -26.41 -2.50 36.50
N LYS A 196 -27.22 -2.96 37.47
CA LYS A 196 -27.85 -2.10 38.50
C LYS A 196 -26.83 -1.45 39.43
N THR A 197 -25.64 -2.04 39.59
CA THR A 197 -24.54 -1.56 40.42
C THR A 197 -23.50 -0.73 39.64
N LYS A 198 -23.70 -0.56 38.34
CA LYS A 198 -22.79 0.17 37.46
C LYS A 198 -23.42 1.48 36.96
N ASN A 199 -22.57 2.44 36.64
CA ASN A 199 -22.99 3.66 35.94
C ASN A 199 -22.99 3.40 34.45
N LEU A 200 -24.09 3.74 33.77
CA LEU A 200 -24.10 3.74 32.30
C LEU A 200 -23.39 4.99 31.78
N ARG A 201 -22.39 4.79 30.94
CA ARG A 201 -21.72 5.90 30.28
C ARG A 201 -22.72 6.64 29.40
N ARG A 202 -22.79 7.96 29.54
CA ARG A 202 -23.60 8.80 28.66
C ARG A 202 -23.06 8.71 27.23
N TYR A 203 -23.97 8.57 26.30
CA TYR A 203 -23.66 8.56 24.88
C TYR A 203 -23.45 10.00 24.39
N ASP A 204 -22.28 10.27 23.84
CA ASP A 204 -21.93 11.57 23.28
C ASP A 204 -22.02 11.51 21.75
N VAL A 205 -23.07 12.08 21.20
CA VAL A 205 -23.35 12.10 19.75
C VAL A 205 -22.39 13.01 18.96
N SER A 206 -21.68 13.90 19.65
CA SER A 206 -20.72 14.79 18.99
C SER A 206 -19.38 14.11 18.67
N LYS A 207 -19.07 13.00 19.34
CA LYS A 207 -17.85 12.24 19.09
C LYS A 207 -18.00 11.38 17.85
N LEU A 208 -17.19 11.69 16.85
CA LEU A 208 -17.11 10.86 15.64
C LEU A 208 -16.58 9.47 15.98
N PRO A 209 -17.17 8.39 15.45
CA PRO A 209 -16.63 7.04 15.60
C PRO A 209 -15.27 6.92 14.92
N LYS A 210 -14.51 5.89 15.31
CA LYS A 210 -13.31 5.54 14.57
C LYS A 210 -13.67 5.24 13.12
N LYS A 211 -12.95 5.88 12.17
CA LYS A 211 -13.11 5.57 10.75
C LYS A 211 -12.85 4.08 10.53
N ALA A 212 -13.84 3.38 10.00
CA ALA A 212 -13.69 2.01 9.54
C ALA A 212 -13.52 2.03 8.01
N TYR A 213 -12.58 1.23 7.52
CA TYR A 213 -12.33 1.08 6.09
C TYR A 213 -12.63 -0.38 5.71
N PRO A 214 -13.89 -0.71 5.37
CA PRO A 214 -14.21 -2.04 4.89
C PRO A 214 -13.49 -2.32 3.58
N GLY A 215 -13.30 -3.59 3.26
CA GLY A 215 -12.80 -3.98 1.93
C GLY A 215 -13.73 -3.49 0.83
N LYS A 216 -13.18 -3.05 -0.29
CA LYS A 216 -13.93 -2.67 -1.49
C LYS A 216 -13.17 -3.08 -2.75
N ILE A 217 -13.90 -3.29 -3.83
CA ILE A 217 -13.33 -3.59 -5.14
C ILE A 217 -12.46 -2.41 -5.59
N HIS A 218 -11.29 -2.70 -6.16
CA HIS A 218 -10.42 -1.68 -6.75
C HIS A 218 -11.19 -0.82 -7.76
N PRO A 219 -11.08 0.52 -7.74
CA PRO A 219 -11.88 1.40 -8.61
C PRO A 219 -11.79 1.05 -10.09
N TYR A 220 -10.61 0.68 -10.57
CA TYR A 220 -10.41 0.25 -11.95
C TYR A 220 -11.15 -1.05 -12.27
N GLN A 221 -11.04 -2.06 -11.39
CA GLN A 221 -11.76 -3.33 -11.57
C GLN A 221 -13.28 -3.18 -11.51
N ARG A 222 -13.76 -2.20 -10.75
CA ARG A 222 -15.19 -1.88 -10.73
C ARG A 222 -15.67 -1.33 -12.08
N ILE A 223 -14.90 -0.44 -12.72
CA ILE A 223 -15.23 0.09 -14.05
C ILE A 223 -15.22 -1.03 -15.09
N ILE A 224 -14.23 -1.93 -15.05
CA ILE A 224 -14.19 -3.11 -15.91
C ILE A 224 -15.43 -3.98 -15.69
N GLY A 225 -15.82 -4.22 -14.44
CA GLY A 225 -17.02 -4.96 -14.08
C GLY A 225 -18.29 -4.31 -14.63
N GLU A 226 -18.40 -2.97 -14.56
CA GLU A 226 -19.53 -2.21 -15.11
C GLU A 226 -19.62 -2.34 -16.64
N MET A 227 -18.49 -2.30 -17.34
CA MET A 227 -18.46 -2.53 -18.79
C MET A 227 -18.94 -3.93 -19.15
N ARG A 228 -18.50 -4.96 -18.41
CA ARG A 228 -18.95 -6.33 -18.58
C ARG A 228 -20.47 -6.46 -18.39
N GLU A 229 -20.98 -5.94 -17.27
CA GLU A 229 -22.41 -5.94 -16.97
C GLU A 229 -23.22 -5.31 -18.10
N ILE A 230 -22.80 -4.14 -18.62
CA ILE A 230 -23.49 -3.45 -19.71
C ILE A 230 -23.57 -4.33 -20.96
N LEU A 231 -22.46 -4.96 -21.36
CA LEU A 231 -22.45 -5.80 -22.56
C LEU A 231 -23.25 -7.10 -22.37
N LEU A 232 -23.16 -7.73 -21.21
CA LEU A 232 -23.98 -8.88 -20.86
C LEU A 232 -25.49 -8.55 -20.91
N GLU A 233 -25.89 -7.39 -20.36
CA GLU A 233 -27.28 -6.89 -20.45
C GLU A 233 -27.71 -6.56 -21.90
N MET A 234 -26.76 -6.17 -22.76
CA MET A 234 -27.00 -5.98 -24.19
C MET A 234 -27.06 -7.31 -24.98
N GLY A 235 -26.89 -8.45 -24.31
CA GLY A 235 -26.99 -9.80 -24.89
C GLY A 235 -25.71 -10.31 -25.54
N PHE A 236 -24.54 -9.80 -25.12
CA PHE A 236 -23.24 -10.32 -25.55
C PHE A 236 -22.78 -11.45 -24.62
N GLU A 237 -21.99 -12.36 -25.14
CA GLU A 237 -21.22 -13.35 -24.35
C GLU A 237 -19.76 -12.90 -24.18
N GLU A 238 -19.14 -13.20 -23.03
CA GLU A 238 -17.73 -12.85 -22.77
C GLU A 238 -16.80 -13.96 -23.23
N LEU A 239 -15.81 -13.59 -24.08
CA LEU A 239 -14.77 -14.48 -24.56
C LEU A 239 -13.53 -14.40 -23.64
N TYR A 240 -12.92 -15.56 -23.42
CA TYR A 240 -11.68 -15.71 -22.67
C TYR A 240 -10.62 -16.39 -23.53
N GLY A 241 -9.36 -16.06 -23.32
CA GLY A 241 -8.25 -16.69 -24.01
C GLY A 241 -6.90 -16.19 -23.59
N ASP A 242 -5.86 -16.85 -24.07
CA ASP A 242 -4.50 -16.67 -23.65
C ASP A 242 -3.92 -15.31 -24.07
N ILE A 243 -3.02 -14.80 -23.22
CA ILE A 243 -2.24 -13.59 -23.49
C ILE A 243 -1.20 -13.84 -24.57
N VAL A 244 -0.61 -15.03 -24.58
CA VAL A 244 0.33 -15.46 -25.62
C VAL A 244 -0.48 -15.89 -26.83
N GLN A 245 -0.26 -15.23 -27.95
CA GLN A 245 -0.94 -15.49 -29.19
C GLN A 245 0.05 -15.77 -30.31
N GLN A 246 -0.36 -16.58 -31.27
CA GLN A 246 0.36 -16.76 -32.52
C GLN A 246 0.20 -15.54 -33.41
N CYS A 247 1.26 -15.11 -34.11
CA CYS A 247 1.18 -14.03 -35.07
C CYS A 247 0.10 -14.22 -36.13
N PHE A 248 -0.15 -15.47 -36.52
CA PHE A 248 -1.25 -15.82 -37.41
C PHE A 248 -2.59 -15.23 -36.92
N TRP A 249 -3.00 -15.51 -35.70
CA TRP A 249 -4.26 -15.02 -35.15
C TRP A 249 -4.20 -13.54 -34.76
N ASN A 250 -3.04 -13.06 -34.31
CA ASN A 250 -2.91 -11.67 -33.87
C ASN A 250 -2.83 -10.68 -35.05
N PHE A 251 -2.41 -11.14 -36.23
CA PHE A 251 -2.18 -10.27 -37.38
C PHE A 251 -2.66 -10.83 -38.72
N ASP A 252 -2.22 -12.06 -39.11
CA ASP A 252 -2.43 -12.56 -40.46
C ASP A 252 -3.91 -12.83 -40.75
N ALA A 253 -4.63 -13.45 -39.83
CA ALA A 253 -6.07 -13.70 -39.94
C ALA A 253 -6.90 -12.41 -39.95
N LEU A 254 -6.31 -11.28 -39.55
CA LEU A 254 -6.92 -9.94 -39.63
C LEU A 254 -6.47 -9.17 -40.87
N PHE A 255 -5.92 -9.86 -41.86
CA PHE A 255 -5.44 -9.28 -43.11
C PHE A 255 -4.42 -8.14 -42.93
N GLN A 256 -3.66 -8.14 -41.84
CA GLN A 256 -2.60 -7.16 -41.60
C GLN A 256 -1.30 -7.66 -42.24
N PRO A 257 -0.69 -6.92 -43.22
CA PRO A 257 0.47 -7.39 -43.97
C PRO A 257 1.67 -7.69 -43.06
N GLN A 258 2.53 -8.63 -43.48
CA GLN A 258 3.67 -9.08 -42.68
C GLN A 258 4.81 -8.08 -42.56
N ASP A 259 4.79 -6.99 -43.33
CA ASP A 259 5.70 -5.86 -43.28
C ASP A 259 5.07 -4.60 -42.66
N HIS A 260 3.89 -4.75 -42.06
CA HIS A 260 3.22 -3.63 -41.38
C HIS A 260 4.05 -3.14 -40.18
N PRO A 261 4.22 -1.82 -39.97
CA PRO A 261 5.03 -1.26 -38.88
C PRO A 261 4.65 -1.78 -37.48
N ALA A 262 3.34 -2.00 -37.22
CA ALA A 262 2.87 -2.53 -35.94
C ALA A 262 3.40 -3.94 -35.60
N ARG A 263 3.92 -4.68 -36.58
CA ARG A 263 4.58 -5.97 -36.38
C ARG A 263 6.08 -5.85 -36.09
N GLU A 264 6.64 -4.65 -36.11
CA GLU A 264 8.06 -4.46 -35.83
C GLU A 264 8.36 -4.77 -34.34
N MET A 265 9.58 -5.23 -34.08
CA MET A 265 10.03 -5.55 -32.71
C MET A 265 9.99 -4.37 -31.75
N GLN A 266 9.88 -3.14 -32.26
CA GLN A 266 9.76 -1.93 -31.43
C GLN A 266 8.32 -1.74 -30.90
N ASP A 267 7.29 -2.31 -31.56
CA ASP A 267 5.89 -2.12 -31.18
C ASP A 267 5.24 -3.39 -30.59
N THR A 268 5.83 -4.56 -30.85
CA THR A 268 5.31 -5.87 -30.43
C THR A 268 6.32 -6.65 -29.60
N PHE A 269 5.87 -7.32 -28.56
CA PHE A 269 6.69 -8.22 -27.75
C PHE A 269 6.65 -9.64 -28.34
N TYR A 270 7.70 -10.01 -29.09
CA TYR A 270 7.90 -11.36 -29.61
C TYR A 270 8.48 -12.29 -28.57
N LEU A 271 7.99 -13.52 -28.57
CA LEU A 271 8.49 -14.61 -27.74
C LEU A 271 9.42 -15.52 -28.57
N ARG A 272 10.13 -16.41 -27.91
CA ARG A 272 11.03 -17.36 -28.60
C ARG A 272 10.29 -18.58 -29.15
N GLU A 273 9.12 -18.84 -28.60
CA GLU A 273 8.27 -19.96 -28.94
C GLU A 273 7.61 -19.74 -30.30
N THR A 274 7.38 -20.83 -30.99
CA THR A 274 6.59 -20.92 -32.23
C THR A 274 5.51 -21.98 -32.06
N LEU A 275 4.39 -21.82 -32.74
CA LEU A 275 3.30 -22.78 -32.80
C LEU A 275 3.02 -23.16 -34.24
N PRO A 276 2.63 -24.45 -34.50
CA PRO A 276 2.23 -24.84 -35.82
C PRO A 276 1.01 -24.07 -36.32
N LEU A 277 0.97 -23.75 -37.59
CA LEU A 277 -0.17 -23.03 -38.18
C LEU A 277 -1.46 -23.87 -38.06
N PRO A 278 -2.62 -23.20 -37.86
CA PRO A 278 -3.88 -23.89 -37.80
C PRO A 278 -4.27 -24.47 -39.17
N GLU A 279 -5.13 -25.48 -39.16
CA GLU A 279 -5.70 -26.06 -40.39
C GLU A 279 -6.42 -24.95 -41.19
N GLY A 280 -6.22 -24.97 -42.52
CA GLY A 280 -6.82 -23.97 -43.40
C GLY A 280 -6.12 -22.62 -43.50
N TYR A 281 -4.93 -22.47 -42.88
CA TYR A 281 -4.12 -21.25 -42.98
C TYR A 281 -3.80 -20.83 -44.41
N GLU A 282 -3.77 -21.80 -45.35
CA GLU A 282 -3.50 -21.56 -46.77
C GLU A 282 -4.48 -20.58 -47.41
N LYS A 283 -5.73 -20.51 -46.90
CA LYS A 283 -6.74 -19.56 -47.37
C LYS A 283 -6.36 -18.13 -46.98
N VAL A 284 -5.89 -17.94 -45.74
CA VAL A 284 -5.38 -16.64 -45.26
C VAL A 284 -4.13 -16.28 -46.06
N LYS A 285 -3.20 -17.20 -46.27
CA LYS A 285 -2.00 -17.00 -47.09
C LYS A 285 -2.36 -16.53 -48.52
N ALA A 286 -3.28 -17.24 -49.17
CA ALA A 286 -3.74 -16.90 -50.52
C ALA A 286 -4.41 -15.51 -50.55
N MET A 287 -5.16 -15.16 -49.49
CA MET A 287 -5.79 -13.83 -49.34
C MET A 287 -4.73 -12.72 -49.30
N HIS A 288 -3.65 -12.90 -48.54
CA HIS A 288 -2.56 -11.93 -48.47
C HIS A 288 -1.82 -11.77 -49.81
N ILE A 289 -1.58 -12.87 -50.55
CA ILE A 289 -0.79 -12.87 -51.76
C ILE A 289 -1.56 -12.29 -52.96
N SER A 290 -2.83 -12.72 -53.14
CA SER A 290 -3.57 -12.46 -54.36
C SER A 290 -5.06 -12.16 -54.17
N GLY A 291 -5.53 -12.02 -52.92
CA GLY A 291 -6.94 -11.81 -52.62
C GLY A 291 -7.78 -13.07 -52.59
N GLY A 292 -7.16 -14.25 -52.69
CA GLY A 292 -7.85 -15.55 -52.59
C GLY A 292 -8.97 -15.71 -53.61
N GLU A 293 -10.16 -16.03 -53.12
CA GLU A 293 -11.37 -16.24 -53.96
C GLU A 293 -12.26 -14.97 -54.03
N THR A 294 -11.77 -13.84 -53.47
CA THR A 294 -12.53 -12.56 -53.48
C THR A 294 -12.13 -11.68 -54.66
N SER A 295 -12.78 -10.50 -54.77
CA SER A 295 -12.40 -9.47 -55.75
C SER A 295 -11.14 -8.69 -55.36
N SER A 296 -10.57 -8.96 -54.19
CA SER A 296 -9.35 -8.31 -53.68
C SER A 296 -8.12 -8.73 -54.49
N THR A 297 -7.11 -7.88 -54.57
CA THR A 297 -5.80 -8.21 -55.14
C THR A 297 -4.80 -8.65 -54.08
N GLY A 298 -5.19 -8.72 -52.84
CA GLY A 298 -4.31 -8.94 -51.69
C GLY A 298 -3.29 -7.82 -51.50
N TRP A 299 -2.29 -8.06 -50.69
CA TRP A 299 -1.16 -7.13 -50.49
C TRP A 299 -0.02 -7.39 -51.48
N GLY A 300 -0.02 -8.56 -52.13
CA GLY A 300 1.08 -9.02 -52.97
C GLY A 300 2.29 -9.47 -52.13
N GLY A 301 3.43 -9.68 -52.83
CA GLY A 301 4.68 -10.02 -52.17
C GLY A 301 4.76 -11.48 -51.68
N VAL A 302 5.67 -11.74 -50.76
CA VAL A 302 5.94 -13.07 -50.23
C VAL A 302 5.40 -13.17 -48.77
N TRP A 303 4.41 -14.02 -48.57
CA TRP A 303 3.94 -14.38 -47.25
C TRP A 303 4.80 -15.55 -46.68
N LYS A 304 5.33 -15.39 -45.45
CA LYS A 304 6.25 -16.30 -44.78
C LYS A 304 5.57 -17.04 -43.65
N GLU A 305 5.60 -18.34 -43.65
CA GLU A 305 5.02 -19.19 -42.60
C GLU A 305 5.71 -18.99 -41.26
N GLU A 306 7.05 -18.88 -41.28
CA GLU A 306 7.83 -18.69 -40.06
C GLU A 306 7.46 -17.41 -39.30
N LYS A 307 7.01 -16.37 -39.99
CA LYS A 307 6.52 -15.15 -39.34
C LYS A 307 5.16 -15.34 -38.69
N ALA A 308 4.31 -16.14 -39.31
CA ALA A 308 2.97 -16.41 -38.80
C ALA A 308 2.97 -17.40 -37.62
N GLU A 309 3.96 -18.32 -37.58
CA GLU A 309 4.16 -19.30 -36.50
C GLU A 309 4.70 -18.65 -35.20
N GLN A 310 5.33 -17.49 -35.26
CA GLN A 310 5.90 -16.81 -34.10
C GLN A 310 4.82 -16.50 -33.06
N CYS A 311 5.18 -16.62 -31.78
CA CYS A 311 4.35 -16.20 -30.67
C CYS A 311 4.67 -14.76 -30.23
N VAL A 312 3.62 -14.05 -29.81
CA VAL A 312 3.68 -12.69 -29.29
C VAL A 312 2.82 -12.53 -28.04
N LEU A 313 3.11 -11.55 -27.22
CA LEU A 313 2.10 -11.04 -26.30
C LEU A 313 1.08 -10.26 -27.14
N ARG A 314 -0.20 -10.62 -27.03
CA ARG A 314 -1.27 -10.04 -27.88
C ARG A 314 -1.28 -8.52 -27.81
N THR A 315 -1.34 -7.87 -28.97
CA THR A 315 -1.36 -6.41 -29.10
C THR A 315 -2.78 -5.83 -29.02
N HIS A 316 -3.78 -6.70 -29.13
CA HIS A 316 -5.23 -6.43 -29.02
C HIS A 316 -5.96 -7.74 -28.70
N THR A 317 -7.22 -7.62 -28.30
CA THR A 317 -8.07 -8.78 -28.00
C THR A 317 -8.78 -9.32 -29.24
N THR A 318 -8.64 -8.70 -30.42
CA THR A 318 -9.21 -9.14 -31.72
C THR A 318 -8.78 -10.54 -32.12
N SER A 319 -7.59 -10.98 -31.66
CA SER A 319 -7.13 -12.35 -31.84
C SER A 319 -8.12 -13.39 -31.27
N LEU A 320 -8.79 -13.06 -30.15
CA LEU A 320 -9.82 -13.94 -29.57
C LEU A 320 -11.11 -13.91 -30.41
N SER A 321 -11.48 -12.72 -30.86
CA SER A 321 -12.67 -12.53 -31.69
C SER A 321 -12.59 -13.30 -32.99
N ILE A 322 -11.45 -13.26 -33.70
CA ILE A 322 -11.28 -13.96 -34.96
C ILE A 322 -11.19 -15.48 -34.76
N GLN A 323 -10.57 -15.97 -33.67
CA GLN A 323 -10.58 -17.38 -33.31
C GLN A 323 -12.00 -17.90 -33.00
N HIS A 324 -12.80 -17.10 -32.27
CA HIS A 324 -14.18 -17.43 -31.98
C HIS A 324 -15.01 -17.49 -33.25
N LEU A 325 -14.85 -16.52 -34.16
CA LEU A 325 -15.53 -16.51 -35.45
C LEU A 325 -15.14 -17.69 -36.33
N ALA A 326 -13.87 -18.11 -36.34
CA ALA A 326 -13.42 -19.26 -37.09
C ALA A 326 -14.06 -20.59 -36.61
N GLN A 327 -14.47 -20.64 -35.34
CA GLN A 327 -15.18 -21.78 -34.74
C GLN A 327 -16.70 -21.67 -34.85
N ASN A 328 -17.23 -20.45 -35.05
CA ASN A 328 -18.67 -20.15 -35.09
C ASN A 328 -18.99 -19.35 -36.36
N THR A 329 -18.99 -20.03 -37.52
CA THR A 329 -19.14 -19.38 -38.82
C THR A 329 -20.57 -19.02 -39.21
N ASN A 330 -21.55 -19.41 -38.38
CA ASN A 330 -22.98 -19.17 -38.65
C ASN A 330 -23.53 -18.14 -37.64
N PRO A 331 -24.39 -17.19 -38.11
CA PRO A 331 -25.03 -16.24 -37.22
C PRO A 331 -26.13 -16.90 -36.35
N PRO A 332 -26.56 -16.29 -35.23
CA PRO A 332 -26.04 -15.03 -34.74
C PRO A 332 -24.83 -15.20 -33.82
N VAL A 333 -23.88 -14.24 -33.85
CA VAL A 333 -22.79 -14.14 -32.89
C VAL A 333 -22.79 -12.72 -32.29
N LYS A 334 -22.80 -12.62 -30.99
CA LYS A 334 -22.63 -11.37 -30.22
C LYS A 334 -21.68 -11.64 -29.07
N ALA A 335 -20.43 -11.27 -29.24
CA ALA A 335 -19.40 -11.61 -28.26
C ALA A 335 -18.48 -10.42 -27.96
N PHE A 336 -17.88 -10.40 -26.78
CA PHE A 336 -16.89 -9.40 -26.39
C PHE A 336 -15.76 -10.04 -25.57
N ALA A 337 -14.62 -9.40 -25.56
CA ALA A 337 -13.49 -9.75 -24.71
C ALA A 337 -12.99 -8.53 -23.96
N VAL A 338 -12.69 -8.68 -22.68
CA VAL A 338 -11.94 -7.70 -21.88
C VAL A 338 -10.67 -8.35 -21.38
N GLY A 339 -9.52 -7.73 -21.70
CA GLY A 339 -8.27 -8.31 -21.24
C GLY A 339 -7.06 -7.43 -21.50
N ARG A 340 -5.96 -7.84 -20.88
CA ARG A 340 -4.68 -7.17 -21.06
C ARG A 340 -4.14 -7.38 -22.45
N VAL A 341 -3.59 -6.30 -22.97
CA VAL A 341 -2.86 -6.24 -24.24
C VAL A 341 -1.53 -5.55 -24.03
N TYR A 342 -0.58 -5.81 -24.91
CA TYR A 342 0.80 -5.43 -24.72
C TYR A 342 1.33 -4.72 -25.94
N ARG A 343 1.88 -3.51 -25.73
CA ARG A 343 2.53 -2.74 -26.80
C ARG A 343 3.84 -2.16 -26.27
N ARG A 344 4.88 -2.25 -27.06
CA ARG A 344 6.21 -1.76 -26.69
C ARG A 344 6.32 -0.25 -26.91
N GLU A 345 5.46 0.50 -26.27
CA GLU A 345 5.42 1.96 -26.34
C GLU A 345 6.30 2.59 -25.25
N SER A 346 6.71 3.83 -25.46
CA SER A 346 7.38 4.64 -24.43
C SER A 346 6.39 4.93 -23.31
N ILE A 347 6.78 4.64 -22.06
CA ILE A 347 5.93 4.86 -20.89
C ILE A 347 5.86 6.36 -20.57
N ASP A 348 4.65 6.91 -20.61
CA ASP A 348 4.34 8.28 -20.23
C ASP A 348 3.05 8.35 -19.37
N THR A 349 2.44 9.53 -19.27
CA THR A 349 1.18 9.72 -18.51
C THR A 349 -0.03 9.08 -19.17
N THR A 350 0.03 8.74 -20.45
CA THR A 350 -1.07 8.27 -21.30
C THR A 350 -0.79 6.92 -21.95
N HIS A 351 0.45 6.43 -21.91
CA HIS A 351 0.87 5.17 -22.50
C HIS A 351 1.59 4.28 -21.51
N LEU A 352 1.21 3.00 -21.50
CA LEU A 352 1.87 1.93 -20.75
C LEU A 352 2.18 0.77 -21.69
N ALA A 353 3.18 -0.03 -21.34
CA ALA A 353 3.53 -1.25 -22.07
C ALA A 353 2.44 -2.32 -21.97
N GLU A 354 1.58 -2.26 -20.96
CA GLU A 354 0.39 -3.09 -20.80
C GLU A 354 -0.82 -2.21 -20.47
N PHE A 355 -1.98 -2.55 -21.01
CA PHE A 355 -3.24 -1.89 -20.67
C PHE A 355 -4.41 -2.84 -20.94
N GLU A 356 -5.60 -2.49 -20.44
CA GLU A 356 -6.81 -3.27 -20.69
C GLU A 356 -7.52 -2.76 -21.95
N GLN A 357 -7.88 -3.67 -22.83
CA GLN A 357 -8.73 -3.42 -24.00
C GLN A 357 -10.06 -4.17 -23.85
N LEU A 358 -11.15 -3.53 -24.25
CA LEU A 358 -12.45 -4.12 -24.47
C LEU A 358 -12.69 -4.16 -25.96
N GLU A 359 -13.08 -5.31 -26.46
CA GLU A 359 -13.43 -5.52 -27.85
C GLU A 359 -14.75 -6.24 -27.97
N GLY A 360 -15.52 -5.96 -29.01
CA GLY A 360 -16.76 -6.66 -29.29
C GLY A 360 -16.97 -6.91 -30.76
N ILE A 361 -17.69 -7.99 -31.05
CA ILE A 361 -18.11 -8.38 -32.39
C ILE A 361 -19.60 -8.69 -32.43
N VAL A 362 -20.21 -8.40 -33.56
CA VAL A 362 -21.58 -8.82 -33.90
C VAL A 362 -21.59 -9.35 -35.32
N MET A 363 -22.03 -10.59 -35.49
CA MET A 363 -22.32 -11.20 -36.78
C MET A 363 -23.79 -11.62 -36.83
N ASP A 364 -24.54 -11.13 -37.79
CA ASP A 364 -25.92 -11.55 -37.98
C ASP A 364 -26.33 -11.26 -39.44
N GLU A 365 -27.43 -11.90 -39.88
CA GLU A 365 -28.06 -11.57 -41.18
C GLU A 365 -28.59 -10.15 -41.17
N GLY A 366 -28.16 -9.33 -42.11
CA GLY A 366 -28.68 -7.99 -42.27
C GLY A 366 -28.21 -6.95 -41.24
N VAL A 367 -27.21 -7.23 -40.42
CA VAL A 367 -26.58 -6.16 -39.61
C VAL A 367 -25.85 -5.19 -40.52
N THR A 368 -25.92 -3.93 -40.14
CA THR A 368 -25.43 -2.81 -40.96
C THR A 368 -24.47 -1.93 -40.16
N PHE A 369 -23.73 -1.09 -40.85
CA PHE A 369 -22.90 -0.05 -40.21
C PHE A 369 -23.72 0.85 -39.26
N GLY A 370 -25.01 1.12 -39.59
CA GLY A 370 -25.93 1.84 -38.72
C GLY A 370 -26.18 1.14 -37.38
N ASN A 371 -26.23 -0.20 -37.37
CA ASN A 371 -26.35 -0.97 -36.13
C ASN A 371 -25.11 -0.83 -35.26
N LEU A 372 -23.90 -0.80 -35.88
CA LEU A 372 -22.64 -0.56 -35.14
C LEU A 372 -22.68 0.78 -34.42
N LEU A 373 -23.08 1.85 -35.10
CA LEU A 373 -23.22 3.19 -34.51
C LEU A 373 -24.22 3.20 -33.34
N GLY A 374 -25.34 2.47 -33.50
CA GLY A 374 -26.33 2.32 -32.44
C GLY A 374 -25.81 1.60 -31.20
N ILE A 375 -25.11 0.47 -31.37
CA ILE A 375 -24.51 -0.32 -30.29
C ILE A 375 -23.48 0.50 -29.52
N LEU A 376 -22.57 1.17 -30.22
CA LEU A 376 -21.53 2.00 -29.60
C LEU A 376 -22.13 3.18 -28.83
N ARG A 377 -23.15 3.87 -29.43
CA ARG A 377 -23.85 4.96 -28.75
C ARG A 377 -24.52 4.48 -27.47
N GLU A 378 -25.20 3.35 -27.51
CA GLU A 378 -25.87 2.77 -26.35
C GLU A 378 -24.86 2.38 -25.25
N PHE A 379 -23.75 1.75 -25.62
CA PHE A 379 -22.69 1.41 -24.69
C PHE A 379 -22.12 2.65 -24.00
N TYR A 380 -21.74 3.69 -24.74
CA TYR A 380 -21.19 4.91 -24.17
C TYR A 380 -22.19 5.66 -23.31
N ASN A 381 -23.47 5.71 -23.72
CA ASN A 381 -24.55 6.33 -22.93
C ASN A 381 -24.70 5.62 -21.57
N ARG A 382 -24.68 4.27 -21.56
CA ARG A 382 -24.74 3.49 -20.32
C ARG A 382 -23.49 3.67 -19.45
N MET A 383 -22.33 3.92 -20.07
CA MET A 383 -21.10 4.30 -19.37
C MET A 383 -21.14 5.74 -18.83
N GLY A 384 -22.19 6.52 -19.11
CA GLY A 384 -22.36 7.89 -18.60
C GLY A 384 -21.85 9.00 -19.53
N PHE A 385 -21.52 8.69 -20.78
CA PHE A 385 -21.11 9.68 -21.78
C PHE A 385 -22.32 10.06 -22.66
N GLU A 386 -22.88 11.25 -22.45
CA GLU A 386 -24.10 11.69 -23.14
C GLU A 386 -23.87 12.09 -24.59
N SER A 387 -22.71 12.62 -24.91
CA SER A 387 -22.38 13.12 -26.26
C SER A 387 -21.37 12.22 -26.93
N VAL A 388 -21.80 11.51 -27.96
CA VAL A 388 -20.98 10.58 -28.75
C VAL A 388 -21.07 10.99 -30.23
N ARG A 389 -19.92 11.11 -30.88
CA ARG A 389 -19.81 11.29 -32.32
C ARG A 389 -18.89 10.26 -32.95
N PHE A 390 -19.07 10.05 -34.25
CA PHE A 390 -18.29 9.11 -35.03
C PHE A 390 -17.58 9.84 -36.15
N LYS A 391 -16.31 9.54 -36.35
CA LYS A 391 -15.46 10.15 -37.36
C LYS A 391 -14.89 9.05 -38.26
N PRO A 392 -14.89 9.23 -39.60
CA PRO A 392 -14.26 8.28 -40.51
C PRO A 392 -12.80 8.04 -40.13
N SER A 393 -12.35 6.78 -40.17
CA SER A 393 -11.00 6.37 -39.88
C SER A 393 -10.55 5.26 -40.83
N TYR A 394 -9.35 4.74 -40.63
CA TYR A 394 -8.80 3.64 -41.40
C TYR A 394 -8.17 2.59 -40.49
N TYR A 395 -8.55 1.34 -40.69
CA TYR A 395 -7.94 0.17 -40.12
C TYR A 395 -7.76 -0.92 -41.19
N PRO A 396 -6.66 -1.69 -41.21
CA PRO A 396 -6.38 -2.63 -42.29
C PRO A 396 -7.43 -3.74 -42.41
N TYR A 397 -8.14 -4.05 -41.34
CA TYR A 397 -9.10 -5.17 -41.23
C TYR A 397 -10.58 -4.76 -41.32
N THR A 398 -10.90 -3.47 -41.41
CA THR A 398 -12.30 -2.99 -41.51
C THR A 398 -12.52 -2.04 -42.68
N GLU A 399 -13.70 -2.12 -43.29
CA GLU A 399 -14.20 -1.22 -44.33
C GLU A 399 -15.74 -1.21 -44.32
N PRO A 400 -16.44 -0.13 -44.00
CA PRO A 400 -15.95 1.15 -43.52
C PRO A 400 -15.38 1.08 -42.08
N SER A 401 -14.48 2.04 -41.76
CA SER A 401 -13.89 2.21 -40.45
C SER A 401 -14.26 3.55 -39.83
N LEU A 402 -14.30 3.61 -38.52
CA LEU A 402 -14.57 4.83 -37.75
C LEU A 402 -13.80 4.89 -36.44
N ASP A 403 -13.61 6.11 -35.93
CA ASP A 403 -13.26 6.38 -34.54
C ASP A 403 -14.49 6.88 -33.79
N ALA A 404 -14.72 6.33 -32.59
CA ALA A 404 -15.71 6.81 -31.66
C ALA A 404 -15.10 7.87 -30.75
N GLU A 405 -15.72 9.03 -30.65
CA GLU A 405 -15.29 10.12 -29.76
C GLU A 405 -16.42 10.48 -28.80
N VAL A 406 -16.05 10.82 -27.56
CA VAL A 406 -16.98 11.34 -26.53
C VAL A 406 -16.57 12.75 -26.16
N PHE A 407 -17.58 13.59 -25.82
CA PHE A 407 -17.32 14.94 -25.35
C PHE A 407 -17.19 15.00 -23.84
N ILE A 408 -16.11 15.62 -23.36
CA ILE A 408 -15.86 15.87 -21.95
C ILE A 408 -15.82 17.38 -21.71
N GLU A 409 -16.63 17.85 -20.78
CA GLU A 409 -16.65 19.27 -20.42
C GLU A 409 -15.27 19.73 -19.91
N GLY A 410 -14.80 20.88 -20.42
CA GLY A 410 -13.47 21.41 -20.07
C GLY A 410 -12.28 20.78 -20.82
N ILE A 411 -12.48 19.66 -21.55
CA ILE A 411 -11.42 18.98 -22.32
C ILE A 411 -11.75 18.97 -23.82
N GLY A 412 -13.01 18.72 -24.17
CA GLY A 412 -13.46 18.61 -25.55
C GLY A 412 -13.70 17.17 -26.00
N TRP A 413 -13.59 16.92 -27.31
CA TRP A 413 -13.78 15.61 -27.91
C TRP A 413 -12.53 14.73 -27.72
N ILE A 414 -12.74 13.54 -27.18
CA ILE A 414 -11.69 12.55 -26.91
C ILE A 414 -12.01 11.27 -27.67
N GLU A 415 -11.06 10.77 -28.44
CA GLU A 415 -11.11 9.47 -29.08
C GLU A 415 -11.11 8.34 -28.03
N MET A 416 -12.04 7.41 -28.17
CA MET A 416 -12.23 6.29 -27.24
C MET A 416 -11.85 4.95 -27.83
N GLY A 417 -11.88 4.81 -29.15
CA GLY A 417 -11.48 3.58 -29.85
C GLY A 417 -12.00 3.52 -31.27
N GLY A 418 -11.49 2.55 -32.01
CA GLY A 418 -11.83 2.30 -33.41
C GLY A 418 -12.91 1.24 -33.56
N ALA A 419 -13.66 1.31 -34.66
CA ALA A 419 -14.67 0.35 -35.01
C ALA A 419 -14.86 0.27 -36.53
N GLY A 420 -15.54 -0.76 -37.01
CA GLY A 420 -15.85 -0.91 -38.42
C GLY A 420 -16.57 -2.21 -38.73
N VAL A 421 -16.77 -2.46 -40.01
CA VAL A 421 -17.24 -3.75 -40.53
C VAL A 421 -16.01 -4.52 -41.01
N PHE A 422 -15.83 -5.78 -40.62
CA PHE A 422 -14.73 -6.59 -41.12
C PHE A 422 -14.80 -6.70 -42.63
N ARG A 423 -13.65 -6.56 -43.24
CA ARG A 423 -13.48 -6.72 -44.68
C ARG A 423 -13.69 -8.18 -45.10
N GLU A 424 -14.07 -8.39 -46.35
CA GLU A 424 -14.21 -9.72 -46.92
C GLU A 424 -12.90 -10.53 -46.82
N GLU A 425 -11.76 -9.85 -46.94
CA GLU A 425 -10.45 -10.49 -46.80
C GLU A 425 -10.16 -11.08 -45.41
N VAL A 426 -10.91 -10.64 -44.39
CA VAL A 426 -10.84 -11.19 -43.01
C VAL A 426 -11.83 -12.33 -42.85
N THR A 427 -13.05 -12.19 -43.37
CA THR A 427 -14.16 -13.12 -43.12
C THR A 427 -14.19 -14.30 -44.07
N ALA A 428 -13.92 -14.11 -45.35
CA ALA A 428 -13.98 -15.18 -46.36
C ALA A 428 -12.97 -16.33 -46.08
N PRO A 429 -11.70 -16.09 -45.71
CA PRO A 429 -10.77 -17.16 -45.43
C PRO A 429 -11.20 -18.11 -44.31
N ILE A 430 -11.96 -17.62 -43.33
CA ILE A 430 -12.50 -18.42 -42.22
C ILE A 430 -13.91 -18.95 -42.49
N GLY A 431 -14.43 -18.75 -43.72
CA GLY A 431 -15.72 -19.33 -44.16
C GLY A 431 -16.95 -18.53 -43.75
N ILE A 432 -16.82 -17.25 -43.46
CA ILE A 432 -17.94 -16.35 -43.09
C ILE A 432 -18.36 -15.51 -44.29
N ASN A 433 -19.65 -15.59 -44.64
CA ASN A 433 -20.27 -14.84 -45.71
C ASN A 433 -21.29 -13.77 -45.19
N TYR A 434 -21.23 -13.47 -43.92
CA TYR A 434 -22.13 -12.52 -43.24
C TYR A 434 -21.38 -11.27 -42.82
N PRO A 435 -22.01 -10.11 -42.73
CA PRO A 435 -21.35 -8.92 -42.21
C PRO A 435 -20.98 -9.09 -40.72
N VAL A 436 -19.76 -8.68 -40.37
CA VAL A 436 -19.25 -8.71 -39.00
C VAL A 436 -18.91 -7.29 -38.57
N LEU A 437 -19.63 -6.80 -37.60
CA LEU A 437 -19.32 -5.55 -36.91
C LEU A 437 -18.28 -5.79 -35.85
N ALA A 438 -17.27 -4.91 -35.75
CA ALA A 438 -16.21 -5.03 -34.76
C ALA A 438 -15.81 -3.66 -34.19
N TRP A 439 -15.41 -3.65 -32.93
CA TRP A 439 -14.88 -2.45 -32.29
C TRP A 439 -13.87 -2.81 -31.19
N GLY A 440 -12.91 -1.88 -30.93
CA GLY A 440 -11.93 -1.99 -29.87
C GLY A 440 -11.81 -0.70 -29.08
N LEU A 441 -11.89 -0.77 -27.74
CA LEU A 441 -11.91 0.36 -26.83
C LEU A 441 -10.79 0.25 -25.80
N GLY A 442 -10.09 1.35 -25.54
CA GLY A 442 -9.10 1.44 -24.47
C GLY A 442 -9.79 1.61 -23.10
N VAL A 443 -9.90 0.55 -22.31
CA VAL A 443 -10.55 0.55 -20.99
C VAL A 443 -9.89 1.54 -20.05
N SER A 444 -8.57 1.60 -20.07
CA SER A 444 -7.79 2.48 -19.19
C SER A 444 -8.11 3.96 -19.42
N ARG A 445 -8.35 4.37 -20.68
CA ARG A 445 -8.72 5.76 -21.02
C ARG A 445 -10.09 6.10 -20.44
N ILE A 446 -11.07 5.22 -20.60
CA ILE A 446 -12.40 5.38 -20.00
C ILE A 446 -12.31 5.50 -18.49
N ALA A 447 -11.49 4.62 -17.84
CA ALA A 447 -11.30 4.65 -16.41
C ALA A 447 -10.65 5.94 -15.91
N MET A 448 -9.63 6.45 -16.62
CA MET A 448 -9.02 7.74 -16.29
C MET A 448 -10.06 8.88 -16.28
N LEU A 449 -10.87 8.97 -17.33
CA LEU A 449 -11.90 9.99 -17.45
C LEU A 449 -12.94 9.88 -16.32
N ARG A 450 -13.44 8.66 -16.07
CA ARG A 450 -14.43 8.38 -15.02
C ARG A 450 -13.92 8.63 -13.59
N LEU A 451 -12.62 8.50 -13.35
CA LEU A 451 -11.97 8.71 -12.06
C LEU A 451 -11.31 10.08 -11.93
N GLY A 452 -11.38 10.93 -12.95
CA GLY A 452 -10.75 12.25 -12.98
C GLY A 452 -9.21 12.21 -12.87
N LEU A 453 -8.57 11.13 -13.36
CA LEU A 453 -7.13 10.95 -13.30
C LEU A 453 -6.46 11.56 -14.53
N LYS A 454 -5.29 12.18 -14.31
CA LYS A 454 -4.46 12.78 -15.37
C LYS A 454 -3.27 11.90 -15.76
N ASP A 455 -3.05 10.80 -15.05
CA ASP A 455 -1.91 9.92 -15.22
C ASP A 455 -2.38 8.46 -15.13
N LEU A 456 -2.23 7.71 -16.22
CA LEU A 456 -2.66 6.32 -16.37
C LEU A 456 -2.00 5.40 -15.33
N ARG A 457 -0.75 5.70 -14.95
CA ARG A 457 0.00 4.93 -13.96
C ARG A 457 -0.67 4.86 -12.59
N LEU A 458 -1.53 5.82 -12.26
CA LEU A 458 -2.28 5.85 -11.00
C LEU A 458 -3.31 4.72 -10.91
N LEU A 459 -3.83 4.22 -12.04
CA LEU A 459 -4.72 3.06 -12.07
C LEU A 459 -4.06 1.77 -11.56
N HIS A 460 -2.73 1.68 -11.66
CA HIS A 460 -1.97 0.47 -11.33
C HIS A 460 -1.17 0.60 -10.02
N LYS A 461 -0.97 1.82 -9.50
CA LYS A 461 -0.16 2.05 -8.28
C LYS A 461 -0.78 1.52 -7.00
N SER A 462 -2.09 1.32 -6.95
CA SER A 462 -2.82 0.86 -5.75
C SER A 462 -2.49 1.67 -4.48
N ASP A 463 -2.34 3.00 -4.61
CA ASP A 463 -2.10 3.89 -3.47
C ASP A 463 -3.23 3.79 -2.45
N VAL A 464 -2.89 3.60 -1.17
CA VAL A 464 -3.86 3.33 -0.12
C VAL A 464 -4.80 4.51 0.15
N ALA A 465 -4.30 5.75 0.03
CA ALA A 465 -5.13 6.95 0.20
C ALA A 465 -6.13 7.05 -0.95
N PHE A 466 -5.66 6.91 -2.19
CA PHE A 466 -6.52 6.87 -3.38
C PHE A 466 -7.59 5.79 -3.27
N LEU A 467 -7.22 4.56 -2.86
CA LEU A 467 -8.18 3.46 -2.71
C LEU A 467 -9.23 3.73 -1.64
N ARG A 468 -8.85 4.39 -0.54
CA ARG A 468 -9.77 4.76 0.55
C ARG A 468 -10.72 5.88 0.16
N GLU A 469 -10.21 6.91 -0.50
CA GLU A 469 -10.94 8.14 -0.82
C GLU A 469 -11.85 8.00 -2.03
N THR A 470 -11.48 7.14 -3.01
CA THR A 470 -12.30 6.94 -4.20
C THR A 470 -13.69 6.39 -3.82
N PRO A 471 -14.79 7.03 -4.20
CA PRO A 471 -16.15 6.59 -3.86
C PRO A 471 -16.47 5.19 -4.38
N SER A 472 -17.28 4.44 -3.62
CA SER A 472 -17.75 3.11 -4.01
C SER A 472 -19.08 3.15 -4.77
N LEU A 473 -19.80 4.25 -4.71
CA LEU A 473 -21.10 4.39 -5.38
C LEU A 473 -20.93 4.61 -6.88
N ARG A 474 -21.81 4.02 -7.67
CA ARG A 474 -21.93 4.35 -9.09
C ARG A 474 -22.32 5.84 -9.17
N HIS A 475 -21.65 6.61 -9.99
CA HIS A 475 -22.14 7.94 -10.35
C HIS A 475 -23.38 7.76 -11.21
N THR A 476 -24.57 7.84 -10.59
CA THR A 476 -25.82 8.01 -11.32
C THR A 476 -25.87 9.44 -11.80
N LYS A 477 -25.79 9.61 -13.11
CA LYS A 477 -26.06 10.83 -13.89
C LYS A 477 -25.45 12.15 -13.40
N GLY A 478 -24.58 12.71 -14.24
CA GLY A 478 -24.26 14.13 -14.28
C GLY A 478 -23.24 14.58 -13.23
N GLY A 479 -21.98 14.44 -13.53
CA GLY A 479 -20.94 15.07 -12.77
C GLY A 479 -19.59 14.39 -12.98
N ILE A 480 -18.90 14.74 -14.06
CA ILE A 480 -17.45 14.82 -14.09
C ILE A 480 -17.07 16.25 -13.77
#